data_46ea329479c2f7a0e54e9585c244ef3e
#
_entry.id   46ea329479c2f7a0e54e9585c244ef3e
#
_cell.length_a   1.000
_cell.length_b   1.000
_cell.length_c   1.000
_cell.angle_alpha   90.00
_cell.angle_beta   90.00
_cell.angle_gamma   90.00
#
_symmetry.space_group_name_H-M   'P 1'
#
loop_
_entity.id
_entity.type
_entity.pdbx_description
1 polymer ?
#
loop_
_entity_poly.entity_id
_entity_poly.type
_entity_poly.pdbx_seq_one_letter_code
_entity_poly.pdbx_strand_id
1 'polypeptide(L)'
;KKFQKNFSRKEILFNNLFLDSNSIIYDSMREIEYKNNNDFERKLINAVCKKIEDYIQQISPNQVVYIAFDGVAPVAKLNQQKNRRYKSWFINNYDSNDDKKWDSTAITPGTEFMNKLNLQIKYHFRTPIPYKVKQIIVSGSDEPGEGEHKIFEYIRNNSTKLLNDKTVIYGLDADLIMLTINHLQYNTNMFLFRETPDFIKSIDKSLDPNCLYMIDIPQFKDNMVLYLNNDVEPTTNIEKNRVFDYIFLCFLLGNDFLPHFPALNIRTNGMDVVLETYRNVIGNKCKNLVNNNKIIWKNVRLLIQELGKNEQDNIIQ
;
A
#
# COMPACT_ATOMS: atom_id res chain seq x y z
N LYS A 1 -18.11 -4.21 1.83
CA LYS A 1 -18.39 -5.30 2.78
C LYS A 1 -18.16 -6.73 2.24
N LYS A 2 -17.98 -6.94 0.93
CA LYS A 2 -17.79 -8.26 0.30
C LYS A 2 -16.32 -8.59 -0.04
N PHE A 3 -15.36 -7.73 0.31
CA PHE A 3 -14.00 -7.80 -0.24
C PHE A 3 -12.96 -8.44 0.67
N GLN A 4 -13.32 -8.74 1.90
CA GLN A 4 -12.42 -9.38 2.86
C GLN A 4 -12.87 -10.82 3.09
N LYS A 5 -11.98 -11.77 2.83
CA LYS A 5 -12.17 -13.16 3.22
C LYS A 5 -11.37 -13.45 4.46
N ASN A 6 -12.01 -14.07 5.44
CA ASN A 6 -11.33 -14.69 6.57
C ASN A 6 -10.76 -16.02 6.06
N PHE A 7 -9.43 -16.12 5.95
CA PHE A 7 -8.78 -17.36 5.52
C PHE A 7 -8.46 -18.21 6.75
N SER A 8 -9.14 -19.34 6.90
CA SER A 8 -8.66 -20.36 7.82
C SER A 8 -7.30 -20.90 7.30
N ARG A 9 -6.31 -21.03 8.18
CA ARG A 9 -4.90 -21.39 7.88
C ARG A 9 -4.70 -22.62 6.98
N LYS A 10 -5.73 -23.44 6.74
CA LYS A 10 -5.63 -24.73 6.05
C LYS A 10 -5.93 -24.69 4.54
N GLU A 11 -6.42 -23.58 3.99
CA GLU A 11 -7.04 -23.63 2.64
C GLU A 11 -6.22 -22.97 1.53
N ILE A 12 -5.27 -22.08 1.82
CA ILE A 12 -4.50 -21.39 0.77
C ILE A 12 -3.00 -21.51 1.04
N LEU A 13 -2.30 -22.18 0.12
CA LEU A 13 -0.83 -22.15 0.07
C LEU A 13 -0.39 -20.93 -0.72
N PHE A 14 0.37 -20.05 -0.07
CA PHE A 14 0.98 -18.90 -0.70
C PHE A 14 2.38 -19.24 -1.23
N ASN A 15 2.72 -18.71 -2.40
CA ASN A 15 4.03 -18.89 -2.99
C ASN A 15 5.01 -17.82 -2.50
N ASN A 16 4.57 -16.57 -2.48
CA ASN A 16 5.46 -15.45 -2.22
C ASN A 16 4.89 -14.52 -1.14
N LEU A 17 5.81 -13.89 -0.39
CA LEU A 17 5.54 -12.80 0.54
C LEU A 17 6.47 -11.64 0.23
N PHE A 18 5.92 -10.50 -0.14
CA PHE A 18 6.66 -9.26 -0.42
C PHE A 18 6.27 -8.21 0.61
N LEU A 19 7.27 -7.64 1.28
CA LEU A 19 7.09 -6.77 2.43
C LEU A 19 7.58 -5.36 2.10
N ASP A 20 6.67 -4.39 2.10
CA ASP A 20 7.02 -2.99 2.24
C ASP A 20 7.27 -2.69 3.71
N SER A 21 8.56 -2.68 4.10
CA SER A 21 8.97 -2.86 5.49
C SER A 21 9.18 -1.56 6.27
N ASN A 22 9.06 -0.39 5.65
CA ASN A 22 9.30 0.87 6.37
C ASN A 22 8.30 1.09 7.51
N SER A 23 7.03 0.73 7.33
CA SER A 23 6.02 0.82 8.37
C SER A 23 6.35 -0.05 9.59
N ILE A 24 6.99 -1.21 9.38
CA ILE A 24 7.42 -2.12 10.44
C ILE A 24 8.38 -1.44 11.42
N ILE A 25 9.27 -0.55 10.93
CA ILE A 25 10.20 0.19 11.79
C ILE A 25 9.42 1.11 12.73
N TYR A 26 8.46 1.88 12.19
CA TYR A 26 7.66 2.83 12.98
C TYR A 26 6.76 2.12 13.99
N ASP A 27 6.16 0.99 13.62
CA ASP A 27 5.31 0.21 14.53
C ASP A 27 6.15 -0.42 15.65
N SER A 28 7.28 -1.03 15.32
CA SER A 28 8.21 -1.59 16.32
C SER A 28 8.77 -0.50 17.26
N MET A 29 9.00 0.71 16.75
CA MET A 29 9.48 1.83 17.56
C MET A 29 8.52 2.21 18.70
N ARG A 30 7.20 2.13 18.46
CA ARG A 30 6.17 2.50 19.45
C ARG A 30 6.10 1.55 20.63
N GLU A 31 6.58 0.33 20.47
CA GLU A 31 6.53 -0.72 21.48
C GLU A 31 7.75 -0.75 22.41
N ILE A 32 8.77 0.10 22.14
CA ILE A 32 10.06 0.05 22.84
C ILE A 32 10.24 1.28 23.74
N GLU A 33 10.51 1.01 25.02
CA GLU A 33 10.89 2.06 25.98
C GLU A 33 12.28 2.60 25.69
N TYR A 34 12.39 3.93 25.61
CA TYR A 34 13.67 4.60 25.38
C TYR A 34 14.49 4.73 26.68
N LYS A 35 15.74 4.27 26.66
CA LYS A 35 16.71 4.46 27.74
C LYS A 35 17.94 5.25 27.27
N ASN A 36 18.53 4.85 26.17
CA ASN A 36 19.61 5.53 25.47
C ASN A 36 19.62 5.05 24.01
N ASN A 37 20.29 5.81 23.14
CA ASN A 37 20.28 5.55 21.70
C ASN A 37 20.76 4.13 21.33
N ASN A 38 21.88 3.69 21.90
CA ASN A 38 22.47 2.41 21.52
C ASN A 38 21.60 1.22 21.92
N ASP A 39 21.03 1.22 23.15
CA ASP A 39 20.12 0.17 23.60
C ASP A 39 18.82 0.18 22.80
N PHE A 40 18.28 1.37 22.54
CA PHE A 40 17.06 1.56 21.78
C PHE A 40 17.21 1.07 20.33
N GLU A 41 18.25 1.52 19.61
CA GLU A 41 18.51 1.09 18.23
C GLU A 41 18.69 -0.43 18.12
N ARG A 42 19.45 -1.03 19.06
CA ARG A 42 19.62 -2.48 19.10
C ARG A 42 18.30 -3.23 19.31
N LYS A 43 17.46 -2.77 20.23
CA LYS A 43 16.13 -3.35 20.49
C LYS A 43 15.21 -3.17 19.29
N LEU A 44 15.24 -1.99 18.66
CA LEU A 44 14.42 -1.68 17.50
C LEU A 44 14.77 -2.59 16.31
N ILE A 45 16.05 -2.75 16.01
CA ILE A 45 16.52 -3.64 14.95
C ILE A 45 16.07 -5.10 15.20
N ASN A 46 16.20 -5.58 16.45
CA ASN A 46 15.75 -6.92 16.81
C ASN A 46 14.23 -7.08 16.71
N ALA A 47 13.46 -6.06 17.12
CA ALA A 47 12.00 -6.06 17.01
C ALA A 47 11.55 -6.10 15.53
N VAL A 48 12.21 -5.32 14.65
CA VAL A 48 11.93 -5.36 13.20
C VAL A 48 12.22 -6.74 12.63
N CYS A 49 13.37 -7.35 12.96
CA CYS A 49 13.68 -8.71 12.51
C CYS A 49 12.60 -9.70 12.95
N LYS A 50 12.22 -9.66 14.23
CA LYS A 50 11.19 -10.54 14.80
C LYS A 50 9.82 -10.34 14.13
N LYS A 51 9.41 -9.11 13.90
CA LYS A 51 8.14 -8.80 13.24
C LYS A 51 8.09 -9.37 11.82
N ILE A 52 9.19 -9.24 11.07
CA ILE A 52 9.31 -9.85 9.73
C ILE A 52 9.25 -11.38 9.82
N GLU A 53 9.92 -12.01 10.80
CA GLU A 53 9.80 -13.44 11.03
C GLU A 53 8.37 -13.88 11.33
N ASP A 54 7.66 -13.13 12.17
CA ASP A 54 6.27 -13.39 12.53
C ASP A 54 5.38 -13.36 11.28
N TYR A 55 5.58 -12.41 10.36
CA TYR A 55 4.84 -12.37 9.10
C TYR A 55 5.19 -13.55 8.18
N ILE A 56 6.47 -13.92 8.07
CA ILE A 56 6.87 -15.10 7.30
C ILE A 56 6.21 -16.36 7.86
N GLN A 57 6.15 -16.52 9.19
CA GLN A 57 5.49 -17.65 9.83
C GLN A 57 3.97 -17.64 9.64
N GLN A 58 3.34 -16.47 9.73
CA GLN A 58 1.89 -16.32 9.55
C GLN A 58 1.44 -16.67 8.14
N ILE A 59 2.15 -16.16 7.13
CA ILE A 59 1.82 -16.36 5.72
C ILE A 59 2.32 -17.72 5.24
N SER A 60 3.47 -18.19 5.75
CA SER A 60 4.12 -19.45 5.39
C SER A 60 4.33 -19.61 3.88
N PRO A 61 5.00 -18.63 3.20
CA PRO A 61 5.27 -18.74 1.77
C PRO A 61 6.25 -19.87 1.49
N ASN A 62 6.21 -20.44 0.27
CA ASN A 62 7.09 -21.59 -0.07
C ASN A 62 8.11 -21.28 -1.18
N GLN A 63 8.06 -20.11 -1.83
CA GLN A 63 8.98 -19.77 -2.93
C GLN A 63 9.88 -18.59 -2.54
N VAL A 64 9.36 -17.36 -2.51
CA VAL A 64 10.15 -16.14 -2.33
C VAL A 64 9.61 -15.28 -1.20
N VAL A 65 10.52 -14.81 -0.35
CA VAL A 65 10.29 -13.68 0.55
C VAL A 65 11.12 -12.51 0.03
N TYR A 66 10.47 -11.37 -0.25
CA TYR A 66 11.11 -10.13 -0.68
C TYR A 66 10.91 -9.07 0.40
N ILE A 67 11.99 -8.61 1.01
CA ILE A 67 11.98 -7.63 2.10
C ILE A 67 12.52 -6.32 1.53
N ALA A 68 11.66 -5.30 1.39
CA ALA A 68 12.02 -4.01 0.85
C ALA A 68 11.97 -2.92 1.91
N PHE A 69 13.02 -2.11 1.99
CA PHE A 69 13.06 -0.87 2.75
C PHE A 69 13.21 0.31 1.79
N ASP A 70 12.65 1.47 2.16
CA ASP A 70 12.80 2.68 1.37
C ASP A 70 14.26 3.09 1.27
N GLY A 71 14.69 3.27 0.03
CA GLY A 71 15.92 3.98 -0.31
C GLY A 71 15.64 5.44 -0.66
N VAL A 72 16.55 6.05 -1.42
CA VAL A 72 16.35 7.43 -1.87
C VAL A 72 15.14 7.50 -2.78
N ALA A 73 14.16 8.33 -2.39
CA ALA A 73 12.94 8.54 -3.15
C ALA A 73 13.18 9.33 -4.45
N PRO A 74 12.27 9.24 -5.42
CA PRO A 74 12.29 10.10 -6.60
C PRO A 74 12.30 11.58 -6.23
N VAL A 75 12.92 12.42 -7.08
CA VAL A 75 13.07 13.87 -6.85
C VAL A 75 11.74 14.54 -6.53
N ALA A 76 10.66 14.15 -7.20
CA ALA A 76 9.31 14.69 -6.97
C ALA A 76 8.81 14.51 -5.52
N LYS A 77 9.25 13.45 -4.83
CA LYS A 77 8.84 13.14 -3.44
C LYS A 77 9.77 13.71 -2.39
N LEU A 78 10.98 14.16 -2.76
CA LEU A 78 11.98 14.66 -1.80
C LEU A 78 11.46 15.85 -0.97
N ASN A 79 10.76 16.80 -1.60
CA ASN A 79 10.20 17.96 -0.89
C ASN A 79 9.12 17.56 0.11
N GLN A 80 8.25 16.63 -0.24
CA GLN A 80 7.23 16.10 0.66
C GLN A 80 7.86 15.38 1.84
N GLN A 81 8.84 14.51 1.61
CA GLN A 81 9.56 13.80 2.68
C GLN A 81 10.29 14.78 3.60
N LYS A 82 10.93 15.81 3.04
CA LYS A 82 11.58 16.90 3.80
C LYS A 82 10.58 17.61 4.71
N ASN A 83 9.42 18.00 4.18
CA ASN A 83 8.37 18.69 4.96
C ASN A 83 7.82 17.81 6.08
N ARG A 84 7.59 16.50 5.81
CA ARG A 84 7.16 15.53 6.85
C ARG A 84 8.18 15.44 8.00
N ARG A 85 9.49 15.38 7.68
CA ARG A 85 10.57 15.33 8.69
C ARG A 85 10.64 16.61 9.49
N TYR A 86 10.57 17.78 8.86
CA TYR A 86 10.53 19.05 9.55
C TYR A 86 9.32 19.17 10.48
N LYS A 87 8.16 18.74 10.03
CA LYS A 87 6.94 18.71 10.85
C LYS A 87 7.11 17.80 12.08
N SER A 88 7.63 16.58 11.89
CA SER A 88 7.90 15.66 12.99
C SER A 88 8.92 16.22 13.97
N TRP A 89 10.01 16.78 13.47
CA TRP A 89 11.02 17.43 14.31
C TRP A 89 10.43 18.60 15.10
N PHE A 90 9.66 19.47 14.44
CA PHE A 90 9.03 20.61 15.08
C PHE A 90 8.08 20.20 16.21
N ILE A 91 7.18 19.24 15.94
CA ILE A 91 6.25 18.73 16.93
C ILE A 91 7.00 18.14 18.14
N ASN A 92 8.00 17.29 17.89
CA ASN A 92 8.78 16.65 18.95
C ASN A 92 9.55 17.65 19.83
N ASN A 93 10.00 18.77 19.26
CA ASN A 93 10.72 19.80 20.03
C ASN A 93 9.79 20.83 20.69
N TYR A 94 8.56 21.01 20.18
CA TYR A 94 7.60 21.96 20.75
C TYR A 94 6.82 21.34 21.93
N ASP A 95 6.52 20.05 21.85
CA ASP A 95 5.83 19.28 22.92
C ASP A 95 6.78 18.77 24.01
N SER A 96 8.04 19.21 24.01
CA SER A 96 9.04 18.70 24.94
C SER A 96 8.79 19.15 26.39
N ASN A 97 7.88 18.47 27.05
CA ASN A 97 7.97 18.23 28.48
C ASN A 97 8.98 17.08 28.68
N ASP A 98 10.25 17.42 28.73
CA ASP A 98 11.42 16.76 29.34
C ASP A 98 11.69 15.25 29.11
N ASP A 99 10.92 14.52 28.37
CA ASP A 99 11.21 13.11 28.07
C ASP A 99 12.09 13.01 26.81
N LYS A 100 13.38 12.75 27.01
CA LYS A 100 14.31 12.41 25.91
C LYS A 100 13.76 11.23 25.12
N LYS A 101 13.31 11.50 23.89
CA LYS A 101 12.87 10.48 22.94
C LYS A 101 13.95 10.27 21.89
N TRP A 102 13.99 9.06 21.33
CA TRP A 102 14.84 8.79 20.17
C TRP A 102 14.35 9.58 18.95
N ASP A 103 15.29 10.13 18.18
CA ASP A 103 14.97 10.94 17.01
C ASP A 103 14.60 10.03 15.81
N SER A 104 13.31 9.97 15.48
CA SER A 104 12.81 9.21 14.36
C SER A 104 13.29 9.69 12.97
N THR A 105 13.93 10.84 12.88
CA THR A 105 14.60 11.30 11.65
C THR A 105 15.77 10.39 11.25
N ALA A 106 16.29 9.61 12.20
CA ALA A 106 17.25 8.54 11.93
C ALA A 106 16.71 7.46 10.97
N ILE A 107 15.38 7.32 10.84
CA ILE A 107 14.75 6.47 9.83
C ILE A 107 14.77 7.19 8.47
N THR A 108 15.96 7.44 7.96
CA THR A 108 16.21 8.14 6.70
C THR A 108 17.30 7.39 5.94
N PRO A 109 17.15 7.11 4.64
CA PRO A 109 18.20 6.51 3.84
C PRO A 109 19.53 7.23 3.98
N GLY A 110 20.61 6.48 4.21
CA GLY A 110 21.97 7.03 4.38
C GLY A 110 22.36 7.38 5.82
N THR A 111 21.46 7.29 6.80
CA THR A 111 21.81 7.47 8.22
C THR A 111 22.56 6.28 8.80
N GLU A 112 23.26 6.48 9.90
CA GLU A 112 23.97 5.42 10.62
C GLU A 112 23.02 4.31 11.09
N PHE A 113 21.85 4.69 11.63
CA PHE A 113 20.82 3.74 12.05
C PHE A 113 20.35 2.85 10.88
N MET A 114 20.00 3.44 9.72
CA MET A 114 19.55 2.66 8.56
C MET A 114 20.65 1.77 8.00
N ASN A 115 21.91 2.19 8.07
CA ASN A 115 23.04 1.32 7.70
C ASN A 115 23.16 0.11 8.65
N LYS A 116 23.05 0.33 9.97
CA LYS A 116 23.04 -0.76 10.97
C LYS A 116 21.87 -1.72 10.72
N LEU A 117 20.68 -1.17 10.48
CA LEU A 117 19.48 -1.96 10.17
C LEU A 117 19.69 -2.81 8.92
N ASN A 118 20.16 -2.23 7.81
CA ASN A 118 20.43 -2.94 6.56
C ASN A 118 21.39 -4.13 6.76
N LEU A 119 22.50 -3.89 7.45
CA LEU A 119 23.48 -4.92 7.71
C LEU A 119 22.87 -6.06 8.53
N GLN A 120 22.12 -5.72 9.59
CA GLN A 120 21.52 -6.73 10.46
C GLN A 120 20.41 -7.52 9.76
N ILE A 121 19.56 -6.88 8.98
CA ILE A 121 18.51 -7.56 8.20
C ILE A 121 19.15 -8.50 7.16
N LYS A 122 20.12 -8.03 6.38
CA LYS A 122 20.84 -8.87 5.41
C LYS A 122 21.53 -10.06 6.07
N TYR A 123 22.11 -9.86 7.26
CA TYR A 123 22.72 -10.95 8.03
C TYR A 123 21.69 -11.92 8.59
N HIS A 124 20.60 -11.42 9.16
CA HIS A 124 19.56 -12.23 9.81
C HIS A 124 18.84 -13.12 8.81
N PHE A 125 18.50 -12.60 7.65
CA PHE A 125 17.78 -13.31 6.59
C PHE A 125 18.67 -13.90 5.49
N ARG A 126 19.97 -14.07 5.75
CA ARG A 126 20.94 -14.60 4.77
C ARG A 126 20.68 -16.03 4.31
N THR A 127 19.95 -16.82 5.09
CA THR A 127 19.62 -18.20 4.77
C THR A 127 18.11 -18.44 4.76
N PRO A 128 17.56 -19.01 3.69
CA PRO A 128 16.11 -19.27 3.58
C PRO A 128 15.66 -20.54 4.30
N ILE A 129 16.60 -21.44 4.67
CA ILE A 129 16.29 -22.78 5.20
C ILE A 129 15.40 -22.76 6.45
N PRO A 130 15.67 -21.92 7.49
CA PRO A 130 14.82 -21.88 8.68
C PRO A 130 13.38 -21.49 8.39
N TYR A 131 13.16 -20.74 7.33
CA TYR A 131 11.84 -20.22 6.95
C TYR A 131 11.09 -21.11 5.95
N LYS A 132 11.72 -22.22 5.50
CA LYS A 132 11.16 -23.18 4.53
C LYS A 132 10.75 -22.54 3.18
N VAL A 133 11.45 -21.49 2.79
CA VAL A 133 11.29 -20.80 1.49
C VAL A 133 12.47 -21.13 0.59
N LYS A 134 12.30 -20.98 -0.72
CA LYS A 134 13.41 -21.21 -1.66
C LYS A 134 14.41 -20.06 -1.67
N GLN A 135 13.94 -18.83 -1.49
CA GLN A 135 14.77 -17.65 -1.57
C GLN A 135 14.26 -16.53 -0.66
N ILE A 136 15.20 -15.83 -0.03
CA ILE A 136 14.94 -14.54 0.62
C ILE A 136 15.78 -13.47 -0.09
N ILE A 137 15.14 -12.37 -0.45
CA ILE A 137 15.77 -11.21 -1.09
C ILE A 137 15.58 -10.02 -0.16
N VAL A 138 16.66 -9.33 0.17
CA VAL A 138 16.65 -8.12 0.98
C VAL A 138 17.11 -6.95 0.13
N SER A 139 16.20 -6.01 -0.15
CA SER A 139 16.48 -4.74 -0.78
C SER A 139 16.46 -3.65 0.29
N GLY A 140 17.62 -3.24 0.74
CA GLY A 140 17.80 -2.31 1.84
C GLY A 140 17.65 -0.84 1.41
N SER A 141 17.79 0.06 2.37
CA SER A 141 17.75 1.51 2.11
C SER A 141 18.97 2.05 1.36
N ASP A 142 19.98 1.23 1.16
CA ASP A 142 21.15 1.47 0.32
C ASP A 142 20.88 1.33 -1.19
N GLU A 143 19.75 0.70 -1.55
CA GLU A 143 19.27 0.63 -2.93
C GLU A 143 18.23 1.74 -3.19
N PRO A 144 18.25 2.40 -4.37
CA PRO A 144 17.34 3.50 -4.66
C PRO A 144 15.89 3.03 -4.82
N GLY A 145 14.94 3.95 -4.59
CA GLY A 145 13.51 3.72 -4.73
C GLY A 145 12.81 3.36 -3.42
N GLU A 146 11.52 3.57 -3.40
CA GLU A 146 10.66 3.23 -2.27
C GLU A 146 10.34 1.74 -2.25
N GLY A 147 10.02 1.19 -1.08
CA GLY A 147 9.78 -0.24 -0.89
C GLY A 147 8.75 -0.81 -1.85
N GLU A 148 7.62 -0.13 -2.00
CA GLU A 148 6.56 -0.53 -2.93
C GLU A 148 7.05 -0.56 -4.40
N HIS A 149 7.80 0.45 -4.84
CA HIS A 149 8.32 0.51 -6.20
C HIS A 149 9.29 -0.64 -6.49
N LYS A 150 10.16 -0.99 -5.54
CA LYS A 150 11.09 -2.14 -5.64
C LYS A 150 10.32 -3.46 -5.77
N ILE A 151 9.25 -3.64 -4.98
CA ILE A 151 8.37 -4.82 -5.04
C ILE A 151 7.76 -4.95 -6.43
N PHE A 152 7.12 -3.90 -6.93
CA PHE A 152 6.45 -3.97 -8.23
C PHE A 152 7.42 -4.03 -9.41
N GLU A 153 8.61 -3.47 -9.29
CA GLU A 153 9.69 -3.68 -10.26
C GLU A 153 10.13 -5.14 -10.30
N TYR A 154 10.31 -5.76 -9.13
CA TYR A 154 10.62 -7.19 -9.03
C TYR A 154 9.53 -8.05 -9.67
N ILE A 155 8.23 -7.75 -9.44
CA ILE A 155 7.11 -8.47 -10.06
C ILE A 155 7.17 -8.35 -11.58
N ARG A 156 7.37 -7.15 -12.14
CA ARG A 156 7.47 -6.95 -13.61
C ARG A 156 8.63 -7.73 -14.21
N ASN A 157 9.80 -7.66 -13.58
CA ASN A 157 11.02 -8.30 -14.08
C ASN A 157 10.99 -9.84 -13.97
N ASN A 158 10.13 -10.40 -13.10
CA ASN A 158 9.98 -11.83 -12.89
C ASN A 158 8.59 -12.35 -13.29
N SER A 159 7.86 -11.62 -14.12
CA SER A 159 6.47 -11.91 -14.48
C SER A 159 6.23 -13.32 -15.02
N THR A 160 7.14 -13.85 -15.83
CA THR A 160 7.04 -15.23 -16.36
C THR A 160 7.02 -16.31 -15.29
N LYS A 161 7.71 -16.09 -14.16
CA LYS A 161 7.74 -17.02 -13.03
C LYS A 161 6.58 -16.80 -12.07
N LEU A 162 6.18 -15.54 -11.90
CA LEU A 162 5.21 -15.13 -10.89
C LEU A 162 3.75 -15.14 -11.41
N LEU A 163 3.52 -15.29 -12.71
CA LEU A 163 2.21 -15.05 -13.34
C LEU A 163 1.05 -15.72 -12.62
N ASN A 164 1.20 -16.98 -12.24
CA ASN A 164 0.16 -17.78 -11.60
C ASN A 164 0.40 -18.03 -10.11
N ASP A 165 1.48 -17.47 -9.56
CA ASP A 165 1.82 -17.62 -8.15
C ASP A 165 0.87 -16.82 -7.27
N LYS A 166 0.52 -17.38 -6.11
CA LYS A 166 -0.21 -16.65 -5.08
C LYS A 166 0.76 -15.82 -4.27
N THR A 167 0.72 -14.52 -4.48
CA THR A 167 1.63 -13.55 -3.86
C THR A 167 0.91 -12.67 -2.86
N VAL A 168 1.39 -12.64 -1.62
CA VAL A 168 0.94 -11.72 -0.58
C VAL A 168 1.87 -10.53 -0.54
N ILE A 169 1.33 -9.32 -0.58
CA ILE A 169 2.06 -8.07 -0.42
C ILE A 169 1.63 -7.45 0.92
N TYR A 170 2.59 -7.18 1.78
CA TYR A 170 2.38 -6.44 3.02
C TYR A 170 2.63 -4.97 2.81
N GLY A 171 1.73 -4.13 3.30
CA GLY A 171 1.90 -2.69 3.35
C GLY A 171 0.64 -2.00 3.87
N LEU A 172 0.80 -0.78 4.36
CA LEU A 172 -0.26 -0.01 5.02
C LEU A 172 -0.87 1.05 4.11
N ASP A 173 -0.21 1.43 3.02
CA ASP A 173 -0.58 2.55 2.18
C ASP A 173 -1.73 2.19 1.21
N ALA A 174 -2.64 3.13 1.02
CA ALA A 174 -3.83 2.92 0.19
C ALA A 174 -3.51 2.80 -1.31
N ASP A 175 -2.42 3.41 -1.77
CA ASP A 175 -1.93 3.33 -3.16
C ASP A 175 -1.48 1.93 -3.53
N LEU A 176 -1.08 1.09 -2.57
CA LEU A 176 -0.80 -0.32 -2.84
C LEU A 176 -1.98 -1.04 -3.50
N ILE A 177 -3.23 -0.65 -3.21
CA ILE A 177 -4.40 -1.23 -3.88
C ILE A 177 -4.35 -0.92 -5.38
N MET A 178 -4.13 0.34 -5.75
CA MET A 178 -4.07 0.76 -7.17
C MET A 178 -2.87 0.14 -7.89
N LEU A 179 -1.72 0.13 -7.24
CA LEU A 179 -0.51 -0.49 -7.77
C LEU A 179 -0.71 -1.99 -8.00
N THR A 180 -1.31 -2.69 -7.04
CA THR A 180 -1.54 -4.13 -7.15
C THR A 180 -2.54 -4.47 -8.24
N ILE A 181 -3.66 -3.74 -8.33
CA ILE A 181 -4.64 -3.94 -9.41
C ILE A 181 -3.99 -3.76 -10.78
N ASN A 182 -3.18 -2.73 -10.95
CA ASN A 182 -2.50 -2.45 -12.22
C ASN A 182 -1.48 -3.54 -12.60
N HIS A 183 -0.95 -4.27 -11.60
CA HIS A 183 0.03 -5.33 -11.81
C HIS A 183 -0.57 -6.73 -11.94
N LEU A 184 -1.89 -6.89 -11.91
CA LEU A 184 -2.56 -8.19 -12.15
C LEU A 184 -2.22 -8.79 -13.52
N GLN A 185 -1.79 -8.00 -14.47
CA GLN A 185 -1.30 -8.47 -15.76
C GLN A 185 0.06 -9.21 -15.67
N TYR A 186 0.83 -9.02 -14.59
CA TYR A 186 2.13 -9.65 -14.34
C TYR A 186 2.07 -10.76 -13.30
N ASN A 187 1.08 -10.71 -12.42
CA ASN A 187 0.77 -11.76 -11.44
C ASN A 187 -0.74 -11.74 -11.18
N THR A 188 -1.44 -12.81 -11.60
CA THR A 188 -2.90 -12.85 -11.60
C THR A 188 -3.52 -13.11 -10.23
N ASN A 189 -2.72 -13.52 -9.21
CA ASN A 189 -3.21 -13.92 -7.89
C ASN A 189 -2.48 -13.16 -6.78
N MET A 190 -2.77 -11.88 -6.61
CA MET A 190 -2.17 -11.05 -5.57
C MET A 190 -3.15 -10.72 -4.46
N PHE A 191 -2.64 -10.71 -3.23
CA PHE A 191 -3.36 -10.41 -2.01
C PHE A 191 -2.64 -9.30 -1.26
N LEU A 192 -3.38 -8.34 -0.71
CA LEU A 192 -2.82 -7.34 0.19
C LEU A 192 -3.08 -7.74 1.63
N PHE A 193 -2.05 -7.67 2.44
CA PHE A 193 -2.07 -7.97 3.85
C PHE A 193 -1.62 -6.78 4.68
N ARG A 194 -2.34 -6.53 5.77
CA ARG A 194 -1.95 -5.61 6.85
C ARG A 194 -2.51 -6.14 8.17
N GLU A 195 -1.99 -5.64 9.26
CA GLU A 195 -2.57 -5.94 10.57
C GLU A 195 -4.02 -5.46 10.65
N THR A 196 -4.82 -6.27 11.33
CA THR A 196 -6.23 -5.93 11.57
C THR A 196 -6.31 -4.76 12.55
N PRO A 197 -6.86 -3.61 12.17
CA PRO A 197 -6.98 -2.49 13.08
C PRO A 197 -8.00 -2.78 14.19
N ASP A 198 -7.79 -2.23 15.39
CA ASP A 198 -8.66 -2.41 16.54
C ASP A 198 -10.12 -2.02 16.27
N PHE A 199 -10.31 -1.02 15.39
CA PHE A 199 -11.63 -0.54 15.01
C PHE A 199 -12.33 -1.37 13.92
N ILE A 200 -11.80 -2.55 13.56
CA ILE A 200 -12.38 -3.34 12.45
C ILE A 200 -13.85 -3.70 12.67
N LYS A 201 -14.25 -3.90 13.92
CA LYS A 201 -15.65 -4.16 14.30
C LYS A 201 -16.59 -3.00 14.00
N SER A 202 -16.08 -1.76 13.93
CA SER A 202 -16.90 -0.61 13.51
C SER A 202 -17.16 -0.60 12.00
N ILE A 203 -16.29 -1.25 11.22
CA ILE A 203 -16.44 -1.41 9.77
C ILE A 203 -17.43 -2.54 9.48
N ASP A 204 -17.25 -3.69 10.15
CA ASP A 204 -18.15 -4.83 10.04
C ASP A 204 -18.14 -5.63 11.35
N LYS A 205 -19.32 -5.76 11.98
CA LYS A 205 -19.49 -6.43 13.26
C LYS A 205 -19.16 -7.94 13.23
N SER A 206 -19.15 -8.54 12.05
CA SER A 206 -18.79 -9.95 11.86
C SER A 206 -17.29 -10.21 11.85
N LEU A 207 -16.45 -9.17 11.80
CA LEU A 207 -15.00 -9.31 11.76
C LEU A 207 -14.42 -9.39 13.19
N ASP A 208 -13.46 -10.30 13.37
CA ASP A 208 -12.75 -10.49 14.64
C ASP A 208 -11.39 -9.78 14.57
N PRO A 209 -11.07 -8.85 15.51
CA PRO A 209 -9.77 -8.18 15.58
C PRO A 209 -8.57 -9.14 15.71
N ASN A 210 -8.81 -10.35 16.26
CA ASN A 210 -7.75 -11.35 16.43
C ASN A 210 -7.49 -12.20 15.17
N CYS A 211 -8.30 -12.02 14.13
CA CYS A 211 -8.15 -12.74 12.88
C CYS A 211 -7.31 -11.94 11.87
N LEU A 212 -6.60 -12.67 11.04
CA LEU A 212 -5.83 -12.12 9.94
C LEU A 212 -6.73 -11.96 8.72
N TYR A 213 -6.76 -10.77 8.14
CA TYR A 213 -7.53 -10.48 6.93
C TYR A 213 -6.62 -10.05 5.79
N MET A 214 -7.01 -10.44 4.58
CA MET A 214 -6.35 -10.04 3.35
C MET A 214 -7.37 -9.51 2.36
N ILE A 215 -6.97 -8.56 1.54
CA ILE A 215 -7.75 -8.11 0.39
C ILE A 215 -7.39 -9.01 -0.79
N ASP A 216 -8.37 -9.76 -1.29
CA ASP A 216 -8.27 -10.52 -2.54
C ASP A 216 -8.38 -9.53 -3.71
N ILE A 217 -7.24 -9.17 -4.30
CA ILE A 217 -7.19 -8.12 -5.33
C ILE A 217 -7.87 -8.52 -6.64
N PRO A 218 -7.72 -9.75 -7.16
CA PRO A 218 -8.54 -10.22 -8.28
C PRO A 218 -10.04 -10.03 -8.02
N GLN A 219 -10.55 -10.51 -6.90
CA GLN A 219 -11.96 -10.38 -6.55
C GLN A 219 -12.38 -8.92 -6.35
N PHE A 220 -11.51 -8.11 -5.74
CA PHE A 220 -11.75 -6.68 -5.60
C PHE A 220 -11.88 -6.01 -6.98
N LYS A 221 -10.94 -6.29 -7.90
CA LYS A 221 -10.97 -5.79 -9.28
C LYS A 221 -12.28 -6.16 -9.98
N ASP A 222 -12.70 -7.44 -9.93
CA ASP A 222 -13.90 -7.89 -10.61
C ASP A 222 -15.16 -7.17 -10.10
N ASN A 223 -15.31 -7.06 -8.78
CA ASN A 223 -16.44 -6.34 -8.18
C ASN A 223 -16.41 -4.83 -8.47
N MET A 224 -15.24 -4.22 -8.45
CA MET A 224 -15.06 -2.80 -8.76
C MET A 224 -15.42 -2.51 -10.23
N VAL A 225 -14.95 -3.34 -11.14
CA VAL A 225 -15.25 -3.24 -12.57
C VAL A 225 -16.75 -3.40 -12.82
N LEU A 226 -17.39 -4.41 -12.22
CA LEU A 226 -18.82 -4.62 -12.30
C LEU A 226 -19.60 -3.41 -11.79
N TYR A 227 -19.21 -2.88 -10.62
CA TYR A 227 -19.80 -1.69 -10.05
C TYR A 227 -19.68 -0.46 -10.98
N LEU A 228 -18.49 -0.18 -11.52
CA LEU A 228 -18.27 0.94 -12.45
C LEU A 228 -18.99 0.76 -13.80
N ASN A 229 -19.32 -0.45 -14.15
CA ASN A 229 -20.07 -0.81 -15.37
C ASN A 229 -21.57 -0.96 -15.13
N ASN A 230 -22.10 -0.36 -14.04
CA ASN A 230 -23.51 -0.36 -13.65
C ASN A 230 -24.11 -1.77 -13.50
N ASP A 231 -23.34 -2.65 -12.88
CA ASP A 231 -23.71 -4.03 -12.56
C ASP A 231 -23.99 -4.91 -13.80
N VAL A 232 -23.47 -4.47 -14.97
CA VAL A 232 -23.50 -5.23 -16.23
C VAL A 232 -22.12 -5.82 -16.49
N GLU A 233 -22.07 -7.12 -16.80
CA GLU A 233 -20.81 -7.81 -17.12
C GLU A 233 -20.10 -7.13 -18.31
N PRO A 234 -18.85 -6.68 -18.14
CA PRO A 234 -18.12 -6.01 -19.20
C PRO A 234 -17.48 -6.98 -20.18
N THR A 235 -17.29 -6.56 -21.41
CA THR A 235 -16.36 -7.24 -22.32
C THR A 235 -14.91 -7.02 -21.85
N THR A 236 -13.96 -7.85 -22.26
CA THR A 236 -12.55 -7.77 -21.87
C THR A 236 -11.93 -6.38 -22.08
N ASN A 237 -12.26 -5.70 -23.18
CA ASN A 237 -11.76 -4.36 -23.46
C ASN A 237 -12.36 -3.32 -22.51
N ILE A 238 -13.63 -3.43 -22.16
CA ILE A 238 -14.29 -2.55 -21.20
C ILE A 238 -13.74 -2.80 -19.82
N GLU A 239 -13.54 -4.04 -19.42
CA GLU A 239 -12.93 -4.43 -18.15
C GLU A 239 -11.58 -3.73 -17.93
N LYS A 240 -10.66 -3.84 -18.89
CA LYS A 240 -9.36 -3.16 -18.83
C LYS A 240 -9.48 -1.66 -18.69
N ASN A 241 -10.39 -1.04 -19.45
CA ASN A 241 -10.61 0.40 -19.38
C ASN A 241 -11.21 0.82 -18.02
N ARG A 242 -12.11 0.03 -17.41
CA ARG A 242 -12.65 0.30 -16.07
C ARG A 242 -11.57 0.28 -15.00
N VAL A 243 -10.59 -0.61 -15.10
CA VAL A 243 -9.44 -0.64 -14.19
C VAL A 243 -8.64 0.68 -14.30
N PHE A 244 -8.33 1.12 -15.50
CA PHE A 244 -7.62 2.40 -15.70
C PHE A 244 -8.45 3.61 -15.28
N ASP A 245 -9.76 3.58 -15.53
CA ASP A 245 -10.67 4.63 -15.11
C ASP A 245 -10.73 4.71 -13.58
N TYR A 246 -10.78 3.58 -12.86
CA TYR A 246 -10.72 3.57 -11.40
C TYR A 246 -9.43 4.21 -10.86
N ILE A 247 -8.29 3.84 -11.41
CA ILE A 247 -7.00 4.44 -11.02
C ILE A 247 -7.01 5.95 -11.29
N PHE A 248 -7.54 6.38 -12.44
CA PHE A 248 -7.68 7.80 -12.76
C PHE A 248 -8.58 8.55 -11.76
N LEU A 249 -9.70 7.94 -11.35
CA LEU A 249 -10.60 8.51 -10.34
C LEU A 249 -9.91 8.65 -8.98
N CYS A 250 -9.11 7.66 -8.57
CA CYS A 250 -8.33 7.73 -7.34
C CYS A 250 -7.34 8.89 -7.34
N PHE A 251 -6.75 9.23 -8.49
CA PHE A 251 -5.87 10.41 -8.59
C PHE A 251 -6.59 11.74 -8.36
N LEU A 252 -7.89 11.84 -8.63
CA LEU A 252 -8.67 13.04 -8.31
C LEU A 252 -8.86 13.25 -6.80
N LEU A 253 -8.69 12.20 -6.00
CA LEU A 253 -8.74 12.29 -4.53
C LEU A 253 -7.41 12.76 -3.91
N GLY A 254 -6.42 13.02 -4.73
CA GLY A 254 -5.08 13.41 -4.33
C GLY A 254 -4.19 12.23 -3.99
N ASN A 255 -2.89 12.46 -4.09
CA ASN A 255 -1.83 11.53 -3.72
C ASN A 255 -0.57 12.31 -3.33
N ASP A 256 0.53 11.61 -3.14
CA ASP A 256 1.82 12.21 -2.76
C ASP A 256 2.34 13.27 -3.76
N PHE A 257 1.87 13.26 -5.00
CA PHE A 257 2.36 14.13 -6.09
C PHE A 257 1.33 15.18 -6.53
N LEU A 258 0.04 14.89 -6.36
CA LEU A 258 -1.05 15.73 -6.83
C LEU A 258 -1.99 16.11 -5.69
N PRO A 259 -2.41 17.38 -5.59
CA PRO A 259 -3.47 17.76 -4.66
C PRO A 259 -4.78 17.10 -5.06
N HIS A 260 -5.69 16.93 -4.10
CA HIS A 260 -7.04 16.47 -4.41
C HIS A 260 -7.82 17.52 -5.20
N PHE A 261 -8.78 17.05 -5.99
CA PHE A 261 -9.75 17.94 -6.63
C PHE A 261 -10.55 18.68 -5.54
N PRO A 262 -10.75 20.00 -5.64
CA PRO A 262 -11.31 20.81 -4.54
C PRO A 262 -12.64 20.29 -3.96
N ALA A 263 -13.55 19.80 -4.83
CA ALA A 263 -14.83 19.25 -4.41
C ALA A 263 -14.77 17.81 -3.86
N LEU A 264 -13.58 17.18 -3.83
CA LEU A 264 -13.42 15.79 -3.41
C LEU A 264 -12.47 15.68 -2.23
N ASN A 265 -13.00 15.38 -1.06
CA ASN A 265 -12.20 15.09 0.12
C ASN A 265 -12.41 13.64 0.53
N ILE A 266 -11.34 12.85 0.58
CA ILE A 266 -11.40 11.43 0.95
C ILE A 266 -11.94 11.22 2.38
N ARG A 267 -11.77 12.22 3.26
CA ARG A 267 -12.24 12.16 4.65
C ARG A 267 -13.73 12.39 4.79
N THR A 268 -14.36 13.04 3.80
CA THR A 268 -15.78 13.41 3.78
C THR A 268 -16.52 12.78 2.61
N ASN A 269 -16.36 11.49 2.37
CA ASN A 269 -17.10 10.75 1.34
C ASN A 269 -16.71 11.02 -0.12
N GLY A 270 -15.56 11.68 -0.38
CA GLY A 270 -15.12 12.00 -1.75
C GLY A 270 -14.99 10.79 -2.68
N MET A 271 -14.63 9.60 -2.13
CA MET A 271 -14.56 8.37 -2.91
C MET A 271 -15.94 7.96 -3.46
N ASP A 272 -16.96 7.93 -2.60
CA ASP A 272 -18.31 7.53 -3.02
C ASP A 272 -18.87 8.52 -4.04
N VAL A 273 -18.69 9.83 -3.80
CA VAL A 273 -19.13 10.90 -4.71
C VAL A 273 -18.52 10.72 -6.10
N VAL A 274 -17.22 10.50 -6.21
CA VAL A 274 -16.55 10.37 -7.52
C VAL A 274 -16.95 9.08 -8.24
N LEU A 275 -17.12 7.97 -7.52
CA LEU A 275 -17.53 6.70 -8.10
C LEU A 275 -18.99 6.73 -8.58
N GLU A 276 -19.91 7.29 -7.80
CA GLU A 276 -21.31 7.43 -8.21
C GLU A 276 -21.45 8.39 -9.40
N THR A 277 -20.77 9.53 -9.38
CA THR A 277 -20.76 10.47 -10.50
C THR A 277 -20.23 9.79 -11.76
N TYR A 278 -19.15 9.02 -11.65
CA TYR A 278 -18.62 8.26 -12.77
C TYR A 278 -19.65 7.26 -13.32
N ARG A 279 -20.30 6.48 -12.47
CA ARG A 279 -21.35 5.52 -12.90
C ARG A 279 -22.43 6.21 -13.72
N ASN A 280 -22.92 7.33 -13.25
CA ASN A 280 -24.05 8.05 -13.86
C ASN A 280 -23.68 8.72 -15.19
N VAL A 281 -22.46 9.25 -15.31
CA VAL A 281 -22.07 10.10 -16.45
C VAL A 281 -21.26 9.35 -17.50
N ILE A 282 -20.44 8.40 -17.07
CA ILE A 282 -19.48 7.67 -17.91
C ILE A 282 -19.86 6.20 -18.03
N GLY A 283 -19.98 5.49 -16.91
CA GLY A 283 -20.23 4.05 -16.87
C GLY A 283 -21.51 3.65 -17.56
N ASN A 284 -22.59 4.35 -17.28
CA ASN A 284 -23.93 4.12 -17.86
C ASN A 284 -23.99 4.33 -19.39
N LYS A 285 -23.05 5.06 -19.96
CA LYS A 285 -23.01 5.37 -21.41
C LYS A 285 -21.96 4.55 -22.16
N CYS A 286 -21.44 3.47 -21.56
CA CYS A 286 -20.35 2.66 -22.09
C CYS A 286 -19.13 3.49 -22.54
N LYS A 287 -18.89 4.66 -21.89
CA LYS A 287 -17.75 5.51 -22.14
C LYS A 287 -16.62 5.18 -21.18
N ASN A 288 -15.40 5.64 -21.50
CA ASN A 288 -14.21 5.48 -20.67
C ASN A 288 -13.54 6.84 -20.48
N LEU A 289 -12.78 7.00 -19.39
CA LEU A 289 -11.86 8.14 -19.19
C LEU A 289 -10.52 7.87 -19.83
N VAL A 290 -10.09 6.59 -19.83
CA VAL A 290 -8.83 6.14 -20.40
C VAL A 290 -9.11 5.05 -21.44
N ASN A 291 -8.45 5.12 -22.60
CA ASN A 291 -8.50 4.09 -23.63
C ASN A 291 -7.13 3.98 -24.32
N ASN A 292 -6.59 2.76 -24.42
CA ASN A 292 -5.28 2.49 -25.01
C ASN A 292 -4.18 3.44 -24.48
N ASN A 293 -4.10 3.57 -23.15
CA ASN A 293 -3.15 4.44 -22.45
C ASN A 293 -3.25 5.94 -22.77
N LYS A 294 -4.37 6.38 -23.34
CA LYS A 294 -4.65 7.80 -23.63
C LYS A 294 -5.86 8.28 -22.85
N ILE A 295 -5.75 9.48 -22.29
CA ILE A 295 -6.86 10.14 -21.59
C ILE A 295 -7.85 10.70 -22.63
N ILE A 296 -9.13 10.41 -22.43
CA ILE A 296 -10.24 10.92 -23.25
C ILE A 296 -10.76 12.21 -22.63
N TRP A 297 -10.10 13.31 -22.88
CA TRP A 297 -10.40 14.62 -22.27
C TRP A 297 -11.85 15.07 -22.41
N LYS A 298 -12.52 14.68 -23.49
CA LYS A 298 -13.97 14.96 -23.67
C LYS A 298 -14.80 14.32 -22.56
N ASN A 299 -14.49 13.09 -22.18
CA ASN A 299 -15.21 12.36 -21.13
C ASN A 299 -14.80 12.83 -19.74
N VAL A 300 -13.52 13.16 -19.55
CA VAL A 300 -13.05 13.81 -18.30
C VAL A 300 -13.79 15.12 -18.06
N ARG A 301 -13.95 15.96 -19.10
CA ARG A 301 -14.72 17.20 -18.99
C ARG A 301 -16.15 16.96 -18.53
N LEU A 302 -16.83 15.93 -19.07
CA LEU A 302 -18.20 15.60 -18.65
C LEU A 302 -18.25 15.19 -17.15
N LEU A 303 -17.30 14.40 -16.69
CA LEU A 303 -17.20 14.02 -15.28
C LEU A 303 -16.98 15.24 -14.39
N ILE A 304 -16.02 16.10 -14.73
CA ILE A 304 -15.68 17.29 -13.95
C ILE A 304 -16.83 18.31 -13.93
N GLN A 305 -17.54 18.48 -15.03
CA GLN A 305 -18.74 19.35 -15.07
C GLN A 305 -19.83 18.85 -14.12
N GLU A 306 -20.00 17.53 -13.98
CA GLU A 306 -20.99 16.97 -13.05
C GLU A 306 -20.54 17.13 -11.59
N LEU A 307 -19.28 16.83 -11.29
CA LEU A 307 -18.69 17.03 -9.96
C LEU A 307 -18.76 18.50 -9.51
N GLY A 308 -18.55 19.42 -10.43
CA GLY A 308 -18.56 20.86 -10.14
C GLY A 308 -19.94 21.42 -9.80
N LYS A 309 -21.04 20.73 -10.11
CA LYS A 309 -22.39 21.23 -9.78
C LYS A 309 -22.61 21.41 -8.27
N ASN A 310 -22.00 20.57 -7.46
CA ASN A 310 -22.11 20.57 -6.00
C ASN A 310 -20.84 21.04 -5.31
N GLU A 311 -19.91 21.69 -6.04
CA GLU A 311 -18.59 22.05 -5.50
C GLU A 311 -18.69 23.00 -4.31
N GLN A 312 -19.57 24.01 -4.39
CA GLN A 312 -19.75 24.99 -3.33
C GLN A 312 -20.23 24.32 -2.03
N ASP A 313 -21.21 23.43 -2.13
CA ASP A 313 -21.79 22.73 -0.97
C ASP A 313 -20.75 21.77 -0.35
N ASN A 314 -19.94 21.12 -1.19
CA ASN A 314 -18.89 20.19 -0.74
C ASN A 314 -17.68 20.89 -0.10
N ILE A 315 -17.43 22.17 -0.41
CA ILE A 315 -16.35 22.96 0.20
C ILE A 315 -16.77 23.54 1.55
N ILE A 316 -18.07 23.80 1.74
CA ILE A 316 -18.62 24.39 2.98
C ILE A 316 -18.75 23.33 4.09
N GLN A 317 -18.90 22.05 3.76
CA GLN A 317 -18.93 20.93 4.71
C GLN A 317 -17.53 20.60 5.24
#